data_db5c827aed08c8cb352608f07af38d9d
#
_entry.id   db5c827aed08c8cb352608f07af38d9d
#
_cell.length_a   1.000
_cell.length_b   1.000
_cell.length_c   1.000
_cell.angle_alpha   90.00
_cell.angle_beta   90.00
_cell.angle_gamma   90.00
#
_symmetry.space_group_name_H-M   'P 1'
#
loop_
_entity.id
_entity.type
_entity.pdbx_description
1 polymer ?
#
loop_
_entity_poly.entity_id
_entity_poly.type
_entity_poly.pdbx_seq_one_letter_code
_entity_poly.pdbx_strand_id
1 'polypeptide(L)'
;MAGNFLFESDNRDLISTLMLPIVRVRGNELASARLGALLAAFGDEALTERPGRSLVLDRLLELILIEALRYRPADIGDGKSSLLAGLADPRIGRALRIMHADTRRPWTLAALAREVGMSRSAFASRFLQLVGIPPIEYLANWRMTLAKSALATAEVPMSEIAEMAGFQSVSAFSTAFKRETGVSPTLYVRSLQAAT
;
A
#
# COMPACT_ATOMS: atom_id res chain seq x y z
N MET A 1 0.67 3.83 20.26
CA MET A 1 0.77 5.15 19.62
C MET A 1 0.24 5.00 18.20
N ALA A 2 -0.80 5.70 17.81
CA ALA A 2 -1.35 5.70 16.46
C ALA A 2 -1.07 7.08 15.85
N GLY A 3 -0.48 7.12 14.68
CA GLY A 3 -0.20 8.34 13.95
C GLY A 3 -0.89 8.33 12.58
N ASN A 4 -1.49 9.43 12.19
CA ASN A 4 -2.04 9.63 10.86
C ASN A 4 -1.03 10.39 10.01
N PHE A 5 -0.72 9.86 8.83
CA PHE A 5 0.14 10.50 7.86
C PHE A 5 -0.70 11.23 6.83
N LEU A 6 -0.50 12.54 6.68
CA LEU A 6 -1.06 13.35 5.60
C LEU A 6 0.06 13.70 4.63
N PHE A 7 0.01 13.21 3.41
CA PHE A 7 0.99 13.52 2.37
C PHE A 7 0.39 14.53 1.39
N GLU A 8 1.06 15.64 1.18
CA GLU A 8 0.66 16.72 0.26
C GLU A 8 1.27 16.60 -1.13
N SER A 9 1.45 15.41 -1.66
CA SER A 9 2.04 15.26 -3.00
C SER A 9 1.29 14.27 -3.86
N ASP A 10 1.53 14.32 -5.17
CA ASP A 10 1.00 13.42 -6.20
C ASP A 10 1.26 11.92 -5.92
N ASN A 11 2.06 11.62 -4.89
CA ASN A 11 2.38 10.26 -4.44
C ASN A 11 1.60 9.81 -3.19
N ARG A 12 0.66 10.63 -2.67
CA ARG A 12 -0.13 10.28 -1.47
C ARG A 12 -0.80 8.91 -1.62
N ASP A 13 -1.47 8.70 -2.75
CA ASP A 13 -2.21 7.48 -3.03
C ASP A 13 -1.27 6.28 -3.20
N LEU A 14 -0.11 6.50 -3.79
CA LEU A 14 0.94 5.49 -3.94
C LEU A 14 1.45 5.05 -2.56
N ILE A 15 1.79 5.99 -1.70
CA ILE A 15 2.37 5.72 -0.38
C ILE A 15 1.35 5.10 0.57
N SER A 16 0.11 5.61 0.59
CA SER A 16 -0.94 5.05 1.46
C SER A 16 -1.28 3.60 1.16
N THR A 17 -1.05 3.18 -0.08
CA THR A 17 -1.33 1.82 -0.57
C THR A 17 -0.13 0.90 -0.48
N LEU A 18 1.05 1.46 -0.48
CA LEU A 18 2.30 0.74 -0.23
C LEU A 18 2.40 0.23 1.21
N MET A 19 1.66 0.84 2.12
CA MET A 19 1.61 0.41 3.50
C MET A 19 0.73 -0.82 3.62
N LEU A 20 1.34 -1.98 3.79
CA LEU A 20 0.66 -3.14 4.36
C LEU A 20 -0.10 -2.65 5.61
N PRO A 21 -1.36 -3.05 5.81
CA PRO A 21 -2.19 -2.54 6.91
C PRO A 21 -1.53 -2.70 8.29
N ILE A 22 -0.59 -3.60 8.44
CA ILE A 22 0.24 -3.73 9.64
C ILE A 22 1.63 -4.29 9.26
N VAL A 23 2.68 -3.52 9.53
CA VAL A 23 4.06 -4.01 9.48
C VAL A 23 4.51 -4.35 10.90
N ARG A 24 4.70 -5.64 11.20
CA ARG A 24 5.29 -6.09 12.47
C ARG A 24 6.79 -6.23 12.31
N VAL A 25 7.55 -5.38 13.01
CA VAL A 25 9.01 -5.45 13.08
C VAL A 25 9.40 -6.21 14.36
N ARG A 26 10.08 -7.35 14.22
CA ARG A 26 10.61 -8.10 15.38
C ARG A 26 11.92 -7.48 15.84
N GLY A 27 12.09 -7.30 17.18
CA GLY A 27 13.16 -6.52 17.79
C GLY A 27 14.60 -7.07 17.70
N ASN A 28 14.84 -8.15 16.98
CA ASN A 28 16.14 -8.82 16.87
C ASN A 28 16.90 -8.60 15.55
N GLU A 29 16.43 -7.70 14.68
CA GLU A 29 17.04 -7.46 13.37
C GLU A 29 17.68 -6.06 13.30
N LEU A 30 18.76 -5.91 12.51
CA LEU A 30 19.46 -4.62 12.30
C LEU A 30 18.52 -3.50 11.80
N ALA A 31 17.53 -3.85 11.01
CA ALA A 31 16.49 -2.91 10.54
C ALA A 31 15.59 -2.45 11.70
N SER A 32 15.36 -3.30 12.72
CA SER A 32 14.58 -2.95 13.90
C SER A 32 15.29 -1.93 14.78
N ALA A 33 16.63 -1.95 14.84
CA ALA A 33 17.42 -1.00 15.61
C ALA A 33 17.32 0.42 15.02
N ARG A 34 17.38 0.56 13.68
CA ARG A 34 17.19 1.86 13.00
C ARG A 34 15.78 2.41 13.17
N LEU A 35 14.78 1.58 12.93
CA LEU A 35 13.39 1.97 13.11
C LEU A 35 13.10 2.32 14.59
N GLY A 36 13.65 1.57 15.52
CA GLY A 36 13.57 1.85 16.95
C GLY A 36 14.19 3.19 17.33
N ALA A 37 15.36 3.53 16.79
CA ALA A 37 16.02 4.82 17.01
C ALA A 37 15.18 5.99 16.45
N LEU A 38 14.62 5.84 15.24
CA LEU A 38 13.76 6.86 14.65
C LEU A 38 12.45 7.05 15.45
N LEU A 39 11.85 5.96 15.92
CA LEU A 39 10.64 6.02 16.78
C LEU A 39 10.93 6.66 18.13
N ALA A 40 12.09 6.39 18.73
CA ALA A 40 12.52 7.03 19.97
C ALA A 40 12.73 8.55 19.76
N ALA A 41 13.46 8.94 18.69
CA ALA A 41 13.66 10.35 18.35
C ALA A 41 12.33 11.07 18.08
N PHE A 42 11.40 10.41 17.40
CA PHE A 42 10.04 10.95 17.19
C PHE A 42 9.29 11.14 18.49
N GLY A 43 9.38 10.16 19.42
CA GLY A 43 8.75 10.23 20.73
C GLY A 43 9.31 11.39 21.58
N ASP A 44 10.62 11.56 21.59
CA ASP A 44 11.30 12.65 22.33
C ASP A 44 10.91 14.02 21.76
N GLU A 45 10.91 14.18 20.45
CA GLU A 45 10.50 15.44 19.81
C GLU A 45 9.00 15.72 20.00
N ALA A 46 8.16 14.69 19.99
CA ALA A 46 6.72 14.82 20.20
C ALA A 46 6.36 15.30 21.61
N LEU A 47 7.18 14.96 22.59
CA LEU A 47 6.97 15.31 24.01
C LEU A 47 7.60 16.67 24.40
N THR A 48 8.43 17.27 23.55
CA THR A 48 9.18 18.48 23.87
C THR A 48 8.73 19.63 22.96
N GLU A 49 8.40 20.77 23.53
CA GLU A 49 8.12 21.98 22.76
C GLU A 49 9.42 22.70 22.41
N ARG A 50 9.83 22.59 21.14
CA ARG A 50 11.03 23.25 20.59
C ARG A 50 10.69 24.03 19.30
N PRO A 51 11.40 25.11 19.00
CA PRO A 51 11.26 25.77 17.69
C PRO A 51 11.57 24.77 16.55
N GLY A 52 10.71 24.73 15.53
CA GLY A 52 10.87 23.81 14.40
C GLY A 52 10.37 22.38 14.65
N ARG A 53 9.72 22.08 15.79
CA ARG A 53 9.19 20.75 16.15
C ARG A 53 8.39 20.11 15.02
N SER A 54 7.46 20.84 14.42
CA SER A 54 6.60 20.28 13.36
C SER A 54 7.44 19.82 12.16
N LEU A 55 8.42 20.62 11.73
CA LEU A 55 9.33 20.26 10.64
C LEU A 55 10.17 19.01 10.98
N VAL A 56 10.68 18.91 12.21
CA VAL A 56 11.46 17.74 12.64
C VAL A 56 10.57 16.50 12.68
N LEU A 57 9.35 16.58 13.21
CA LEU A 57 8.40 15.49 13.24
C LEU A 57 8.04 15.01 11.83
N ASP A 58 7.81 15.91 10.87
CA ASP A 58 7.52 15.58 9.49
C ASP A 58 8.70 14.79 8.85
N ARG A 59 9.93 15.22 9.06
CA ARG A 59 11.12 14.53 8.54
C ARG A 59 11.35 13.18 9.19
N LEU A 60 11.13 13.06 10.50
CA LEU A 60 11.22 11.78 11.20
C LEU A 60 10.14 10.80 10.71
N LEU A 61 8.92 11.27 10.46
CA LEU A 61 7.85 10.46 9.89
C LEU A 61 8.21 9.95 8.48
N GLU A 62 8.77 10.81 7.62
CA GLU A 62 9.25 10.40 6.30
C GLU A 62 10.32 9.29 6.40
N LEU A 63 11.30 9.46 7.30
CA LEU A 63 12.35 8.46 7.51
C LEU A 63 11.81 7.15 8.08
N ILE A 64 10.90 7.20 9.05
CA ILE A 64 10.21 6.02 9.62
C ILE A 64 9.48 5.27 8.51
N LEU A 65 8.76 5.98 7.64
CA LEU A 65 8.07 5.38 6.51
C LEU A 65 9.04 4.68 5.55
N ILE A 66 10.13 5.35 5.18
CA ILE A 66 11.16 4.76 4.28
C ILE A 66 11.77 3.50 4.91
N GLU A 67 12.13 3.54 6.19
CA GLU A 67 12.68 2.36 6.87
C GLU A 67 11.64 1.24 7.04
N ALA A 68 10.38 1.57 7.31
CA ALA A 68 9.31 0.58 7.35
C ALA A 68 9.07 -0.10 5.98
N LEU A 69 9.16 0.66 4.88
CA LEU A 69 9.09 0.12 3.52
C LEU A 69 10.32 -0.72 3.13
N ARG A 70 11.47 -0.43 3.72
CA ARG A 70 12.71 -1.22 3.56
C ARG A 70 12.71 -2.49 4.40
N TYR A 71 11.92 -2.47 5.49
CA TYR A 71 11.84 -3.63 6.38
C TYR A 71 11.16 -4.80 5.69
N ARG A 72 11.79 -5.97 5.82
CA ARG A 72 11.26 -7.25 5.33
C ARG A 72 11.37 -8.29 6.41
N PRO A 73 10.27 -8.99 6.74
CA PRO A 73 10.35 -10.17 7.57
C PRO A 73 11.27 -11.22 6.92
N ALA A 74 12.15 -11.84 7.68
CA ALA A 74 13.05 -12.91 7.23
C ALA A 74 12.30 -14.13 6.65
N ASP A 75 11.03 -14.27 6.95
CA ASP A 75 10.17 -15.39 6.53
C ASP A 75 9.68 -15.27 5.06
N ILE A 76 9.95 -14.15 4.38
CA ILE A 76 9.60 -13.97 2.96
C ILE A 76 10.89 -14.02 2.13
N GLY A 77 11.34 -15.23 1.79
CA GLY A 77 12.46 -15.63 0.92
C GLY A 77 13.42 -14.54 0.38
N ASP A 78 14.65 -14.94 0.14
CA ASP A 78 15.80 -14.16 -0.37
C ASP A 78 15.55 -12.71 -0.79
N GLY A 79 15.84 -11.83 0.08
CA GLY A 79 16.27 -10.43 0.15
C GLY A 79 16.12 -9.44 -1.01
N LYS A 80 15.55 -9.78 -2.17
CA LYS A 80 15.62 -8.94 -3.38
C LYS A 80 14.32 -8.32 -3.86
N SER A 81 13.17 -8.81 -3.44
CA SER A 81 11.87 -8.26 -3.86
C SER A 81 11.34 -7.25 -2.85
N SER A 82 11.10 -6.03 -3.27
CA SER A 82 10.39 -5.00 -2.50
C SER A 82 9.69 -4.08 -3.47
N LEU A 83 8.60 -3.47 -3.02
CA LEU A 83 7.93 -2.48 -3.87
C LEU A 83 8.87 -1.32 -4.25
N LEU A 84 9.80 -0.92 -3.37
CA LEU A 84 10.83 0.07 -3.69
C LEU A 84 11.74 -0.42 -4.81
N ALA A 85 12.12 -1.71 -4.84
CA ALA A 85 12.88 -2.27 -5.95
C ALA A 85 12.06 -2.26 -7.26
N GLY A 86 10.76 -2.54 -7.17
CA GLY A 86 9.84 -2.42 -8.29
C GLY A 86 9.72 -0.99 -8.82
N LEU A 87 9.60 -0.01 -7.93
CA LEU A 87 9.51 1.41 -8.29
C LEU A 87 10.81 1.96 -8.88
N ALA A 88 11.96 1.48 -8.43
CA ALA A 88 13.26 1.86 -8.95
C ALA A 88 13.57 1.27 -10.33
N ASP A 89 12.92 0.16 -10.72
CA ASP A 89 13.05 -0.40 -12.06
C ASP A 89 12.23 0.43 -13.07
N PRO A 90 12.83 0.92 -14.17
CA PRO A 90 12.14 1.82 -15.10
C PRO A 90 10.86 1.21 -15.72
N ARG A 91 10.85 -0.09 -16.01
CA ARG A 91 9.71 -0.78 -16.66
C ARG A 91 8.65 -1.18 -15.63
N ILE A 92 9.07 -1.79 -14.53
CA ILE A 92 8.14 -2.20 -13.47
C ILE A 92 7.56 -0.99 -12.76
N GLY A 93 8.36 0.04 -12.48
CA GLY A 93 7.87 1.30 -11.92
C GLY A 93 6.86 2.01 -12.85
N ARG A 94 7.07 1.95 -14.19
CA ARG A 94 6.05 2.43 -15.14
C ARG A 94 4.76 1.59 -15.06
N ALA A 95 4.88 0.25 -14.97
CA ALA A 95 3.72 -0.62 -14.82
C ALA A 95 2.93 -0.30 -13.55
N LEU A 96 3.61 -0.13 -12.43
CA LEU A 96 2.99 0.26 -11.16
C LEU A 96 2.25 1.60 -11.29
N ARG A 97 2.88 2.62 -11.88
CA ARG A 97 2.23 3.93 -12.09
C ARG A 97 0.97 3.85 -12.95
N ILE A 98 0.98 3.12 -14.07
CA ILE A 98 -0.21 3.01 -14.93
C ILE A 98 -1.34 2.19 -14.28
N MET A 99 -1.01 1.16 -13.50
CA MET A 99 -2.00 0.42 -12.71
C MET A 99 -2.70 1.33 -11.69
N HIS A 100 -1.94 2.20 -11.03
CA HIS A 100 -2.45 3.12 -10.02
C HIS A 100 -3.24 4.28 -10.64
N ALA A 101 -2.78 4.81 -11.78
CA ALA A 101 -3.45 5.92 -12.46
C ALA A 101 -4.82 5.54 -13.03
N ASP A 102 -5.00 4.27 -13.42
CA ASP A 102 -6.27 3.80 -13.98
C ASP A 102 -6.63 2.42 -13.41
N THR A 103 -7.14 2.41 -12.20
CA THR A 103 -7.56 1.21 -11.49
C THR A 103 -8.83 0.58 -12.04
N ARG A 104 -9.71 1.36 -12.68
CA ARG A 104 -10.97 0.91 -13.29
C ARG A 104 -10.75 0.09 -14.56
N ARG A 105 -9.65 0.35 -15.26
CA ARG A 105 -9.32 -0.34 -16.52
C ARG A 105 -9.15 -1.84 -16.27
N PRO A 106 -9.73 -2.73 -17.11
CA PRO A 106 -9.58 -4.17 -17.01
C PRO A 106 -8.20 -4.62 -17.51
N TRP A 107 -7.19 -4.29 -16.71
CA TRP A 107 -5.81 -4.65 -17.00
C TRP A 107 -5.61 -6.15 -17.07
N THR A 108 -4.96 -6.60 -18.13
CA THR A 108 -4.48 -7.96 -18.29
C THR A 108 -2.97 -7.99 -18.25
N LEU A 109 -2.38 -9.14 -17.93
CA LEU A 109 -0.94 -9.33 -17.97
C LEU A 109 -0.35 -8.95 -19.33
N ALA A 110 -1.04 -9.28 -20.41
CA ALA A 110 -0.63 -8.96 -21.78
C ALA A 110 -0.67 -7.44 -22.06
N ALA A 111 -1.71 -6.75 -21.58
CA ALA A 111 -1.83 -5.31 -21.73
C ALA A 111 -0.72 -4.58 -20.98
N LEU A 112 -0.47 -4.94 -19.72
CA LEU A 112 0.60 -4.36 -18.90
C LEU A 112 1.97 -4.59 -19.51
N ALA A 113 2.28 -5.81 -19.95
CA ALA A 113 3.54 -6.14 -20.60
C ALA A 113 3.77 -5.29 -21.86
N ARG A 114 2.74 -5.09 -22.69
CA ARG A 114 2.80 -4.24 -23.89
C ARG A 114 3.07 -2.78 -23.55
N GLU A 115 2.41 -2.23 -22.54
CA GLU A 115 2.60 -0.83 -22.09
C GLU A 115 4.04 -0.52 -21.67
N VAL A 116 4.77 -1.54 -21.19
CA VAL A 116 6.15 -1.37 -20.74
C VAL A 116 7.18 -1.98 -21.70
N GLY A 117 6.75 -2.41 -22.90
CA GLY A 117 7.64 -2.95 -23.95
C GLY A 117 8.32 -4.25 -23.56
N MET A 118 7.58 -5.17 -22.91
CA MET A 118 8.09 -6.48 -22.49
C MET A 118 7.22 -7.63 -23.05
N SER A 119 7.79 -8.82 -23.19
CA SER A 119 6.99 -10.03 -23.37
C SER A 119 6.21 -10.35 -22.09
N ARG A 120 5.09 -11.09 -22.22
CA ARG A 120 4.26 -11.47 -21.05
C ARG A 120 5.06 -12.22 -19.99
N SER A 121 5.87 -13.19 -20.40
CA SER A 121 6.68 -14.02 -19.50
C SER A 121 7.78 -13.21 -18.81
N ALA A 122 8.50 -12.38 -19.57
CA ALA A 122 9.55 -11.51 -19.01
C ALA A 122 8.98 -10.49 -18.02
N PHE A 123 7.82 -9.89 -18.33
CA PHE A 123 7.15 -8.96 -17.44
C PHE A 123 6.69 -9.64 -16.15
N ALA A 124 5.99 -10.78 -16.24
CA ALA A 124 5.51 -11.51 -15.07
C ALA A 124 6.65 -11.93 -14.14
N SER A 125 7.72 -12.51 -14.70
CA SER A 125 8.90 -12.95 -13.96
C SER A 125 9.62 -11.76 -13.29
N ARG A 126 9.86 -10.67 -14.03
CA ARG A 126 10.53 -9.48 -13.52
C ARG A 126 9.72 -8.78 -12.43
N PHE A 127 8.41 -8.66 -12.64
CA PHE A 127 7.51 -8.07 -11.64
C PHE A 127 7.51 -8.89 -10.35
N LEU A 128 7.32 -10.22 -10.45
CA LEU A 128 7.35 -11.12 -9.30
C LEU A 128 8.71 -11.05 -8.56
N GLN A 129 9.82 -11.02 -9.31
CA GLN A 129 11.16 -10.91 -8.74
C GLN A 129 11.34 -9.62 -7.94
N LEU A 130 10.82 -8.49 -8.43
CA LEU A 130 11.04 -7.18 -7.83
C LEU A 130 9.98 -6.80 -6.80
N VAL A 131 8.72 -7.15 -7.04
CA VAL A 131 7.59 -6.76 -6.18
C VAL A 131 7.23 -7.86 -5.16
N GLY A 132 7.52 -9.13 -5.49
CA GLY A 132 7.29 -10.27 -4.60
C GLY A 132 5.94 -10.98 -4.78
N ILE A 133 5.02 -10.40 -5.55
CA ILE A 133 3.72 -10.99 -5.91
C ILE A 133 3.44 -10.81 -7.39
N PRO A 134 2.57 -11.65 -8.01
CA PRO A 134 2.19 -11.51 -9.42
C PRO A 134 1.51 -10.19 -9.74
N PRO A 135 1.67 -9.63 -10.98
CA PRO A 135 1.12 -8.31 -11.34
C PRO A 135 -0.39 -8.16 -11.15
N ILE A 136 -1.17 -9.17 -11.52
CA ILE A 136 -2.64 -9.12 -11.43
C ILE A 136 -3.11 -9.27 -9.99
N GLU A 137 -2.41 -10.06 -9.19
CA GLU A 137 -2.66 -10.17 -7.75
C GLU A 137 -2.34 -8.85 -7.04
N TYR A 138 -1.22 -8.22 -7.38
CA TYR A 138 -0.88 -6.88 -6.90
C TYR A 138 -2.01 -5.87 -7.18
N LEU A 139 -2.51 -5.83 -8.44
CA LEU A 139 -3.60 -4.94 -8.81
C LEU A 139 -4.91 -5.24 -8.06
N ALA A 140 -5.21 -6.52 -7.83
CA ALA A 140 -6.39 -6.91 -7.05
C ALA A 140 -6.30 -6.41 -5.60
N ASN A 141 -5.13 -6.60 -4.97
CA ASN A 141 -4.86 -6.12 -3.61
C ASN A 141 -4.95 -4.59 -3.54
N TRP A 142 -4.42 -3.89 -4.55
CA TRP A 142 -4.52 -2.45 -4.69
C TRP A 142 -5.96 -1.98 -4.72
N ARG A 143 -6.76 -2.50 -5.63
CA ARG A 143 -8.19 -2.17 -5.77
C ARG A 143 -8.95 -2.40 -4.46
N MET A 144 -8.63 -3.47 -3.76
CA MET A 144 -9.27 -3.78 -2.48
C MET A 144 -8.88 -2.78 -1.39
N THR A 145 -7.64 -2.30 -1.38
CA THR A 145 -7.19 -1.26 -0.45
C THR A 145 -7.92 0.07 -0.71
N LEU A 146 -8.05 0.48 -1.97
CA LEU A 146 -8.83 1.67 -2.33
C LEU A 146 -10.30 1.54 -1.92
N ALA A 147 -10.89 0.35 -2.12
CA ALA A 147 -12.25 0.09 -1.68
C ALA A 147 -12.41 0.20 -0.16
N LYS A 148 -11.46 -0.34 0.63
CA LYS A 148 -11.46 -0.21 2.09
C LYS A 148 -11.38 1.25 2.52
N SER A 149 -10.53 2.05 1.87
CA SER A 149 -10.41 3.49 2.14
C SER A 149 -11.69 4.24 1.82
N ALA A 150 -12.29 4.01 0.64
CA ALA A 150 -13.55 4.62 0.24
C ALA A 150 -14.72 4.24 1.15
N LEU A 151 -14.77 2.99 1.64
CA LEU A 151 -15.75 2.55 2.62
C LEU A 151 -15.60 3.26 3.97
N ALA A 152 -14.38 3.62 4.35
CA ALA A 152 -14.12 4.29 5.63
C ALA A 152 -14.62 5.74 5.64
N THR A 153 -14.62 6.45 4.50
CA THR A 153 -15.15 7.82 4.40
C THR A 153 -16.68 7.87 4.32
N ALA A 154 -17.33 6.76 3.94
CA ALA A 154 -18.78 6.64 3.75
C ALA A 154 -19.43 7.68 2.82
N GLU A 155 -18.61 8.38 2.01
CA GLU A 155 -19.07 9.46 1.11
C GLU A 155 -19.42 8.95 -0.29
N VAL A 156 -19.00 7.73 -0.62
CA VAL A 156 -19.10 7.16 -1.96
C VAL A 156 -20.13 6.03 -2.00
N PRO A 157 -21.05 5.98 -2.98
CA PRO A 157 -22.01 4.89 -3.13
C PRO A 157 -21.32 3.54 -3.33
N MET A 158 -21.91 2.46 -2.79
CA MET A 158 -21.38 1.09 -2.91
C MET A 158 -21.16 0.65 -4.37
N SER A 159 -22.01 1.12 -5.30
CA SER A 159 -21.87 0.86 -6.74
C SER A 159 -20.59 1.46 -7.31
N GLU A 160 -20.27 2.67 -6.91
CA GLU A 160 -19.06 3.37 -7.36
C GLU A 160 -17.80 2.74 -6.74
N ILE A 161 -17.86 2.34 -5.47
CA ILE A 161 -16.77 1.59 -4.81
C ILE A 161 -16.52 0.27 -5.53
N ALA A 162 -17.58 -0.46 -5.91
CA ALA A 162 -17.44 -1.70 -6.67
C ALA A 162 -16.77 -1.45 -8.05
N GLU A 163 -17.14 -0.39 -8.74
CA GLU A 163 -16.54 0.00 -10.01
C GLU A 163 -15.06 0.40 -9.85
N MET A 164 -14.73 1.21 -8.84
CA MET A 164 -13.35 1.58 -8.51
C MET A 164 -12.48 0.36 -8.21
N ALA A 165 -13.05 -0.64 -7.54
CA ALA A 165 -12.41 -1.93 -7.28
C ALA A 165 -12.35 -2.85 -8.52
N GLY A 166 -12.86 -2.41 -9.68
CA GLY A 166 -12.82 -3.13 -10.95
C GLY A 166 -13.87 -4.23 -11.07
N PHE A 167 -14.94 -4.18 -10.29
CA PHE A 167 -16.06 -5.12 -10.36
C PHE A 167 -17.23 -4.54 -11.16
N GLN A 168 -17.90 -5.40 -11.92
CA GLN A 168 -19.05 -5.02 -12.74
C GLN A 168 -20.37 -4.98 -11.95
N SER A 169 -20.37 -5.44 -10.72
CA SER A 169 -21.56 -5.43 -9.85
C SER A 169 -21.19 -5.36 -8.37
N VAL A 170 -22.07 -4.75 -7.59
CA VAL A 170 -21.97 -4.71 -6.12
C VAL A 170 -21.96 -6.10 -5.50
N SER A 171 -22.69 -7.05 -6.09
CA SER A 171 -22.74 -8.43 -5.61
C SER A 171 -21.39 -9.13 -5.77
N ALA A 172 -20.75 -9.03 -6.95
CA ALA A 172 -19.42 -9.59 -7.21
C ALA A 172 -18.36 -8.96 -6.29
N PHE A 173 -18.40 -7.65 -6.13
CA PHE A 173 -17.55 -6.92 -5.20
C PHE A 173 -17.74 -7.41 -3.76
N SER A 174 -18.97 -7.45 -3.27
CA SER A 174 -19.28 -7.86 -1.88
C SER A 174 -18.80 -9.27 -1.58
N THR A 175 -18.92 -10.19 -2.54
CA THR A 175 -18.42 -11.57 -2.43
C THR A 175 -16.88 -11.60 -2.34
N ALA A 176 -16.20 -10.87 -3.22
CA ALA A 176 -14.74 -10.78 -3.22
C ALA A 176 -14.22 -10.10 -1.95
N PHE A 177 -14.84 -9.01 -1.53
CA PHE A 177 -14.50 -8.28 -0.32
C PHE A 177 -14.64 -9.15 0.93
N LYS A 178 -15.77 -9.88 1.06
CA LYS A 178 -15.97 -10.80 2.17
C LYS A 178 -14.95 -11.94 2.20
N ARG A 179 -14.58 -12.47 1.04
CA ARG A 179 -13.54 -13.51 0.93
C ARG A 179 -12.19 -13.03 1.44
N GLU A 180 -11.84 -11.76 1.17
CA GLU A 180 -10.56 -11.19 1.55
C GLU A 180 -10.53 -10.68 2.99
N THR A 181 -11.61 -10.05 3.46
CA THR A 181 -11.65 -9.39 4.77
C THR A 181 -12.35 -10.21 5.86
N GLY A 182 -13.02 -11.29 5.49
CA GLY A 182 -13.85 -12.11 6.39
C GLY A 182 -15.26 -11.54 6.64
N VAL A 183 -15.52 -10.26 6.31
CA VAL A 183 -16.79 -9.58 6.58
C VAL A 183 -17.33 -8.90 5.32
N SER A 184 -18.66 -8.68 5.26
CA SER A 184 -19.23 -7.92 4.13
C SER A 184 -18.85 -6.43 4.19
N PRO A 185 -18.85 -5.70 3.05
CA PRO A 185 -18.57 -4.26 3.04
C PRO A 185 -19.44 -3.47 4.03
N THR A 186 -20.71 -3.80 4.13
CA THR A 186 -21.64 -3.14 5.06
C THR A 186 -21.28 -3.38 6.53
N LEU A 187 -20.88 -4.59 6.89
CA LEU A 187 -20.42 -4.91 8.25
C LEU A 187 -19.09 -4.24 8.54
N TYR A 188 -18.20 -4.15 7.54
CA TYR A 188 -16.92 -3.44 7.66
C TYR A 188 -17.14 -1.96 8.01
N VAL A 189 -18.02 -1.25 7.30
CA VAL A 189 -18.37 0.15 7.60
C VAL A 189 -18.92 0.30 9.03
N ARG A 190 -19.85 -0.58 9.43
CA ARG A 190 -20.40 -0.54 10.80
C ARG A 190 -19.33 -0.75 11.87
N SER A 191 -18.38 -1.63 11.64
CA SER A 191 -17.27 -1.87 12.60
C SER A 191 -16.37 -0.66 12.75
N LEU A 192 -16.13 0.11 11.67
CA LEU A 192 -15.36 1.35 11.72
C LEU A 192 -16.10 2.44 12.52
N GLN A 193 -17.41 2.60 12.30
CA GLN A 193 -18.23 3.57 13.02
C GLN A 193 -18.37 3.26 14.51
N ALA A 194 -18.30 1.99 14.90
CA ALA A 194 -18.37 1.57 16.30
C ALA A 194 -17.03 1.76 17.06
N ALA A 195 -15.93 2.00 16.32
CA ALA A 195 -14.58 2.18 16.88
C ALA A 195 -14.17 3.65 17.01
N THR A 196 -15.04 4.59 16.55
CA THR A 196 -14.86 6.06 16.63
C THR A 196 -15.69 6.62 17.76
#